data_6a6e3a8ed1d90ffb444fad80a7b6b5f6
#
_entry.id   6a6e3a8ed1d90ffb444fad80a7b6b5f6
#
_cell.length_a   1.000
_cell.length_b   1.000
_cell.length_c   1.000
_cell.angle_alpha   90.00
_cell.angle_beta   90.00
_cell.angle_gamma   90.00
#
_symmetry.space_group_name_H-M   'P 1'
#
loop_
_entity.id
_entity.type
_entity.pdbx_description
1 polymer ?
#
loop_
_entity_poly.entity_id
_entity_poly.type
_entity_poly.pdbx_seq_one_letter_code
_entity_poly.pdbx_strand_id
1 'polypeptide(L)'
;ALVQAFELDNILGVNYAFTIDQLSGRIYNQDSLPVGSDTIIDRILIKTLSTAGYVVAVDAAGKDSLFNIEDSVNLVNTMEILPDGTSGKPFKFRVYAPDLEHKKEYSLSVRVHQQQPDSLNWGDGPIAQPFAPAITGKQKAIIFDNNILVYSPEATAVYSTALSDGKHWAESPISGLPSTDLTSIVTFKEMLYATVNGYSKVYSSSDGKSWTDAPAFGEDVVTLIAPISNILTGIKTLKETNEKNETEDVERFFTTDGSEWKVEGIVPQNFPRNNISATTFNNAIGVPNIMVVGNIVEPTENDTATIAWGYMEGQEWAALSTESSYTCPMLQDPSIMYYGDAFYIFGKDFKTFYKSVNGIVWNAVESMFMFPEQAASESSATGGFRGWESDYSMVV
;
A
#
# COMPACT_ATOMS: atom_id res chain seq x y z
N ALA A 1 -12.16 -32.14 34.90
CA ALA A 1 -12.98 -30.93 35.01
C ALA A 1 -12.73 -30.03 33.81
N LEU A 2 -13.75 -29.83 32.98
CA LEU A 2 -13.65 -29.06 31.75
C LEU A 2 -14.76 -28.01 31.73
N VAL A 3 -14.43 -26.81 31.19
CA VAL A 3 -15.44 -25.83 30.79
C VAL A 3 -16.07 -26.31 29.48
N GLN A 4 -17.39 -26.39 29.47
CA GLN A 4 -18.17 -26.85 28.31
C GLN A 4 -18.75 -25.71 27.50
N ALA A 5 -19.14 -24.61 28.18
CA ALA A 5 -19.61 -23.38 27.53
C ALA A 5 -19.21 -22.16 28.36
N PHE A 6 -18.95 -21.07 27.67
CA PHE A 6 -18.67 -19.77 28.25
C PHE A 6 -19.32 -18.68 27.39
N GLU A 7 -20.11 -17.81 28.00
CA GLU A 7 -20.73 -16.65 27.36
C GLU A 7 -20.74 -15.46 28.32
N LEU A 8 -20.47 -14.29 27.82
CA LEU A 8 -20.73 -13.02 28.49
C LEU A 8 -22.14 -12.53 28.14
N ASP A 9 -22.66 -11.61 28.92
CA ASP A 9 -23.84 -10.86 28.52
C ASP A 9 -23.56 -10.08 27.24
N ASN A 10 -24.63 -9.73 26.52
CA ASN A 10 -24.44 -9.06 25.23
C ASN A 10 -23.79 -7.68 25.40
N ILE A 11 -23.00 -7.30 24.41
CA ILE A 11 -22.31 -6.01 24.37
C ILE A 11 -22.88 -5.27 23.17
N LEU A 12 -23.44 -4.08 23.41
CA LEU A 12 -24.08 -3.26 22.38
C LEU A 12 -25.16 -4.01 21.58
N GLY A 13 -25.89 -4.94 22.23
CA GLY A 13 -26.94 -5.74 21.59
C GLY A 13 -26.45 -6.96 20.81
N VAL A 14 -25.15 -7.25 20.82
CA VAL A 14 -24.52 -8.35 20.09
C VAL A 14 -23.91 -9.36 21.05
N ASN A 15 -24.05 -10.65 20.75
CA ASN A 15 -23.35 -11.73 21.45
C ASN A 15 -22.06 -12.06 20.72
N TYR A 16 -20.96 -12.08 21.43
CA TYR A 16 -19.65 -12.46 20.91
C TYR A 16 -19.31 -13.89 21.28
N ALA A 17 -18.90 -14.69 20.30
CA ALA A 17 -18.50 -16.07 20.52
C ALA A 17 -17.14 -16.13 21.25
N PHE A 18 -17.08 -16.99 22.29
CA PHE A 18 -15.85 -17.30 23.00
C PHE A 18 -15.34 -18.68 22.61
N THR A 19 -14.07 -18.75 22.31
CA THR A 19 -13.36 -20.02 22.08
C THR A 19 -12.80 -20.53 23.38
N ILE A 20 -13.01 -21.81 23.64
CA ILE A 20 -12.46 -22.53 24.79
C ILE A 20 -11.39 -23.50 24.28
N ASP A 21 -10.14 -23.11 24.43
CA ASP A 21 -9.02 -24.01 24.12
C ASP A 21 -8.77 -24.93 25.32
N GLN A 22 -9.25 -26.14 25.16
CA GLN A 22 -9.13 -27.16 26.19
C GLN A 22 -7.70 -27.62 26.44
N LEU A 23 -6.79 -27.48 25.50
CA LEU A 23 -5.40 -27.91 25.69
C LEU A 23 -4.62 -26.88 26.54
N SER A 24 -4.68 -25.64 26.17
CA SER A 24 -3.97 -24.56 26.87
C SER A 24 -4.73 -24.02 28.07
N GLY A 25 -6.02 -24.31 28.24
CA GLY A 25 -6.87 -23.71 29.26
C GLY A 25 -7.12 -22.22 29.04
N ARG A 26 -7.21 -21.77 27.78
CA ARG A 26 -7.50 -20.38 27.42
C ARG A 26 -8.94 -20.23 26.98
N ILE A 27 -9.56 -19.11 27.40
CA ILE A 27 -10.87 -18.68 26.96
C ILE A 27 -10.72 -17.26 26.42
N TYR A 28 -11.14 -17.02 25.20
CA TYR A 28 -11.04 -15.72 24.54
C TYR A 28 -12.16 -15.55 23.49
N ASN A 29 -12.56 -14.32 23.24
CA ASN A 29 -13.50 -14.03 22.15
C ASN A 29 -12.82 -14.19 20.79
N GLN A 30 -13.50 -14.84 19.85
CA GLN A 30 -12.99 -15.09 18.51
C GLN A 30 -12.88 -13.78 17.72
N ASP A 31 -13.94 -12.99 17.73
CA ASP A 31 -13.98 -11.66 17.14
C ASP A 31 -13.72 -10.62 18.25
N SER A 32 -12.92 -9.61 17.96
CA SER A 32 -12.67 -8.53 18.91
C SER A 32 -13.94 -7.72 19.18
N LEU A 33 -14.11 -7.28 20.42
CA LEU A 33 -15.19 -6.37 20.79
C LEU A 33 -14.97 -5.00 20.11
N PRO A 34 -16.03 -4.22 19.86
CA PRO A 34 -15.91 -2.86 19.32
C PRO A 34 -15.05 -1.96 20.17
N VAL A 35 -14.49 -0.92 19.55
CA VAL A 35 -13.79 0.16 20.26
C VAL A 35 -14.70 0.79 21.30
N GLY A 36 -14.19 1.06 22.49
CA GLY A 36 -14.94 1.63 23.60
C GLY A 36 -15.70 0.60 24.45
N SER A 37 -15.61 -0.70 24.11
CA SER A 37 -16.23 -1.76 24.93
C SER A 37 -15.60 -1.93 26.32
N ASP A 38 -14.43 -1.34 26.55
CA ASP A 38 -13.76 -1.31 27.87
C ASP A 38 -14.65 -0.69 28.95
N THR A 39 -15.48 0.31 28.62
CA THR A 39 -16.46 0.91 29.54
C THR A 39 -17.65 0.01 29.87
N ILE A 40 -17.87 -1.04 29.10
CA ILE A 40 -18.95 -2.01 29.29
C ILE A 40 -18.43 -3.23 30.04
N ILE A 41 -17.25 -3.72 29.68
CA ILE A 41 -16.64 -4.87 30.33
C ILE A 41 -16.03 -4.58 31.70
N ASP A 42 -16.06 -3.33 32.17
CA ASP A 42 -15.70 -2.97 33.53
C ASP A 42 -16.70 -3.52 34.56
N ARG A 43 -17.93 -3.80 34.12
CA ARG A 43 -19.01 -4.37 34.95
C ARG A 43 -19.94 -5.24 34.11
N ILE A 44 -19.49 -6.44 33.70
CA ILE A 44 -20.25 -7.34 32.84
C ILE A 44 -20.61 -8.64 33.59
N LEU A 45 -21.76 -9.25 33.27
CA LEU A 45 -22.15 -10.55 33.80
C LEU A 45 -21.58 -11.67 32.92
N ILE A 46 -21.16 -12.74 33.57
CA ILE A 46 -20.94 -14.02 32.90
C ILE A 46 -22.29 -14.72 32.81
N LYS A 47 -22.89 -14.70 31.61
CA LYS A 47 -24.21 -15.26 31.36
C LYS A 47 -24.21 -16.77 31.42
N THR A 48 -23.16 -17.40 30.93
CA THR A 48 -23.01 -18.85 30.92
C THR A 48 -21.59 -19.25 31.28
N LEU A 49 -21.44 -20.09 32.27
CA LEU A 49 -20.23 -20.84 32.58
C LEU A 49 -20.65 -22.29 32.92
N SER A 50 -20.70 -23.13 31.91
CA SER A 50 -21.08 -24.53 32.07
C SER A 50 -19.85 -25.39 32.32
N THR A 51 -19.87 -26.12 33.43
CA THR A 51 -18.80 -27.04 33.82
C THR A 51 -19.41 -28.32 34.40
N ALA A 52 -18.67 -29.41 34.33
CA ALA A 52 -19.02 -30.65 34.98
C ALA A 52 -18.65 -30.71 36.48
N GLY A 53 -18.19 -29.59 37.05
CA GLY A 53 -17.66 -29.55 38.39
C GLY A 53 -17.81 -28.19 39.06
N TYR A 54 -17.05 -28.00 40.11
CA TYR A 54 -17.07 -26.81 40.97
C TYR A 54 -16.06 -25.77 40.49
N VAL A 55 -16.43 -24.50 40.48
CA VAL A 55 -15.62 -23.38 39.98
C VAL A 55 -15.24 -22.45 41.12
N VAL A 56 -14.00 -22.02 41.09
CA VAL A 56 -13.45 -20.96 41.96
C VAL A 56 -12.65 -19.95 41.14
N ALA A 57 -12.62 -18.69 41.55
CA ALA A 57 -11.67 -17.74 41.02
C ALA A 57 -10.30 -18.02 41.62
N VAL A 58 -9.24 -17.62 40.90
CA VAL A 58 -7.85 -17.71 41.37
C VAL A 58 -7.32 -16.30 41.56
N ASP A 59 -6.95 -15.97 42.81
CA ASP A 59 -6.42 -14.66 43.16
C ASP A 59 -4.97 -14.45 42.65
N ALA A 60 -4.44 -13.25 42.84
CA ALA A 60 -3.08 -12.91 42.41
C ALA A 60 -1.97 -13.73 43.06
N ALA A 61 -2.26 -14.34 44.23
CA ALA A 61 -1.35 -15.24 44.93
C ALA A 61 -1.50 -16.71 44.51
N GLY A 62 -2.40 -17.00 43.56
CA GLY A 62 -2.67 -18.36 43.06
C GLY A 62 -3.58 -19.18 43.99
N LYS A 63 -4.25 -18.53 44.97
CA LYS A 63 -5.18 -19.21 45.87
C LYS A 63 -6.61 -19.15 45.34
N ASP A 64 -7.37 -20.16 45.70
CA ASP A 64 -8.80 -20.23 45.41
C ASP A 64 -9.57 -19.17 46.20
N SER A 65 -10.45 -18.46 45.54
CA SER A 65 -11.35 -17.49 46.12
C SER A 65 -12.80 -17.77 45.65
N LEU A 66 -13.76 -17.28 46.44
CA LEU A 66 -15.16 -17.46 46.10
C LEU A 66 -15.47 -16.81 44.75
N PHE A 67 -16.20 -17.53 43.91
CA PHE A 67 -16.66 -17.05 42.62
C PHE A 67 -18.17 -17.29 42.50
N ASN A 68 -18.90 -16.18 42.33
CA ASN A 68 -20.34 -16.25 42.10
C ASN A 68 -20.62 -15.72 40.67
N ILE A 69 -21.22 -16.56 39.84
CA ILE A 69 -21.52 -16.20 38.44
C ILE A 69 -22.60 -15.10 38.32
N GLU A 70 -23.43 -14.92 39.38
CA GLU A 70 -24.46 -13.88 39.42
C GLU A 70 -23.86 -12.47 39.69
N ASP A 71 -22.62 -12.40 40.13
CA ASP A 71 -21.93 -11.13 40.34
C ASP A 71 -21.29 -10.62 39.04
N SER A 72 -21.38 -9.32 38.82
CA SER A 72 -20.66 -8.70 37.71
C SER A 72 -19.14 -8.76 37.92
N VAL A 73 -18.42 -8.98 36.84
CA VAL A 73 -16.96 -9.05 36.81
C VAL A 73 -16.37 -7.84 36.06
N ASN A 74 -15.21 -7.39 36.49
CA ASN A 74 -14.43 -6.41 35.76
C ASN A 74 -13.41 -7.13 34.88
N LEU A 75 -13.56 -7.04 33.58
CA LEU A 75 -12.71 -7.69 32.60
C LEU A 75 -11.77 -6.71 31.87
N VAL A 76 -11.75 -5.41 32.22
CA VAL A 76 -10.88 -4.42 31.57
C VAL A 76 -9.41 -4.84 31.64
N ASN A 77 -8.97 -5.24 32.83
CA ASN A 77 -7.59 -5.69 33.02
C ASN A 77 -7.25 -7.01 32.33
N THR A 78 -8.25 -7.71 31.77
CA THR A 78 -8.07 -8.97 31.04
C THR A 78 -7.92 -8.75 29.52
N MET A 79 -8.03 -7.51 29.05
CA MET A 79 -7.80 -7.19 27.65
C MET A 79 -6.41 -7.63 27.22
N GLU A 80 -6.29 -8.26 26.06
CA GLU A 80 -4.96 -8.66 25.53
C GLU A 80 -4.03 -7.45 25.36
N ILE A 81 -4.62 -6.32 24.95
CA ILE A 81 -3.95 -5.02 24.89
C ILE A 81 -4.80 -4.01 25.66
N LEU A 82 -4.22 -3.37 26.65
CA LEU A 82 -4.86 -2.31 27.42
C LEU A 82 -4.86 -0.97 26.65
N PRO A 83 -5.69 0.01 27.02
CA PRO A 83 -5.73 1.32 26.36
C PRO A 83 -4.40 2.08 26.36
N ASP A 84 -3.49 1.76 27.26
CA ASP A 84 -2.12 2.31 27.34
C ASP A 84 -1.09 1.56 26.49
N GLY A 85 -1.55 0.56 25.71
CA GLY A 85 -0.71 -0.29 24.85
C GLY A 85 0.02 -1.42 25.56
N THR A 86 -0.16 -1.59 26.88
CA THR A 86 0.44 -2.70 27.64
C THR A 86 -0.43 -3.95 27.57
N SER A 87 0.15 -5.12 27.91
CA SER A 87 -0.60 -6.37 27.97
C SER A 87 -1.35 -6.50 29.28
N GLY A 88 -2.61 -6.92 29.20
CA GLY A 88 -3.42 -7.18 30.38
C GLY A 88 -3.06 -8.47 31.10
N LYS A 89 -3.72 -8.69 32.23
CA LYS A 89 -3.58 -9.91 33.04
C LYS A 89 -4.88 -10.72 32.94
N PRO A 90 -4.83 -11.95 32.38
CA PRO A 90 -6.03 -12.78 32.24
C PRO A 90 -6.71 -13.01 33.60
N PHE A 91 -8.04 -13.04 33.59
CA PHE A 91 -8.82 -13.49 34.73
C PHE A 91 -8.70 -15.01 34.82
N LYS A 92 -8.30 -15.50 36.01
CA LYS A 92 -8.08 -16.93 36.21
C LYS A 92 -9.17 -17.55 37.07
N PHE A 93 -9.60 -18.73 36.67
CA PHE A 93 -10.47 -19.57 37.46
C PHE A 93 -10.07 -21.04 37.33
N ARG A 94 -10.46 -21.81 38.34
CA ARG A 94 -10.12 -23.22 38.44
C ARG A 94 -11.39 -24.04 38.55
N VAL A 95 -11.43 -25.09 37.76
CA VAL A 95 -12.54 -26.04 37.75
C VAL A 95 -12.07 -27.33 38.43
N TYR A 96 -12.74 -27.70 39.48
CA TYR A 96 -12.54 -28.97 40.16
C TYR A 96 -13.51 -30.04 39.64
N ALA A 97 -13.03 -31.24 39.44
CA ALA A 97 -13.91 -32.38 39.16
C ALA A 97 -14.76 -32.72 40.41
N PRO A 98 -15.82 -33.52 40.29
CA PRO A 98 -16.64 -33.94 41.41
C PRO A 98 -15.89 -34.68 42.53
N ASP A 99 -14.72 -35.27 42.19
CA ASP A 99 -13.82 -35.93 43.15
C ASP A 99 -12.99 -34.94 43.99
N LEU A 100 -13.01 -33.67 43.62
CA LEU A 100 -12.22 -32.58 44.22
C LEU A 100 -10.69 -32.77 44.18
N GLU A 101 -10.21 -33.84 43.60
CA GLU A 101 -8.78 -34.15 43.43
C GLU A 101 -8.26 -33.62 42.11
N HIS A 102 -9.03 -33.85 41.04
CA HIS A 102 -8.65 -33.41 39.70
C HIS A 102 -9.16 -32.00 39.40
N LYS A 103 -8.25 -31.14 38.95
CA LYS A 103 -8.54 -29.74 38.68
C LYS A 103 -7.88 -29.26 37.40
N LYS A 104 -8.47 -28.25 36.75
CA LYS A 104 -7.89 -27.55 35.63
C LYS A 104 -8.07 -26.05 35.79
N GLU A 105 -7.00 -25.31 35.50
CA GLU A 105 -6.99 -23.85 35.48
C GLU A 105 -7.33 -23.33 34.08
N TYR A 106 -8.12 -22.29 34.04
CA TYR A 106 -8.46 -21.55 32.84
C TYR A 106 -8.11 -20.09 33.00
N SER A 107 -7.68 -19.48 31.92
CA SER A 107 -7.38 -18.05 31.81
C SER A 107 -8.30 -17.41 30.77
N LEU A 108 -9.11 -16.45 31.22
CA LEU A 108 -10.00 -15.66 30.38
C LEU A 108 -9.30 -14.37 30.00
N SER A 109 -9.15 -14.09 28.72
CA SER A 109 -8.72 -12.81 28.17
C SER A 109 -9.74 -12.30 27.14
N VAL A 110 -9.88 -10.98 27.07
CA VAL A 110 -10.82 -10.34 26.14
C VAL A 110 -10.03 -9.55 25.11
N ARG A 111 -10.46 -9.66 23.85
CA ARG A 111 -9.94 -8.86 22.74
C ARG A 111 -10.88 -7.71 22.47
N VAL A 112 -10.33 -6.50 22.42
CA VAL A 112 -11.06 -5.27 22.08
C VAL A 112 -10.29 -4.56 20.98
N HIS A 113 -10.99 -4.10 19.95
CA HIS A 113 -10.39 -3.29 18.91
C HIS A 113 -9.84 -1.99 19.50
N GLN A 114 -8.58 -1.69 19.23
CA GLN A 114 -7.94 -0.45 19.68
C GLN A 114 -8.27 0.74 18.77
N GLN A 115 -8.73 0.47 17.56
CA GLN A 115 -9.21 1.45 16.60
C GLN A 115 -10.38 0.85 15.82
N GLN A 116 -11.19 1.72 15.21
CA GLN A 116 -12.32 1.28 14.40
C GLN A 116 -11.81 0.40 13.24
N PRO A 117 -12.25 -0.88 13.13
CA PRO A 117 -11.75 -1.79 12.10
C PRO A 117 -12.12 -1.35 10.69
N ASP A 118 -13.23 -0.61 10.56
CA ASP A 118 -13.79 -0.15 9.29
C ASP A 118 -13.30 1.25 8.90
N SER A 119 -12.29 1.80 9.59
CA SER A 119 -11.73 3.11 9.26
C SER A 119 -10.22 3.04 9.16
N LEU A 120 -9.68 3.60 8.08
CA LEU A 120 -8.24 3.79 7.94
C LEU A 120 -7.81 4.99 8.79
N ASN A 121 -6.95 4.74 9.77
CA ASN A 121 -6.36 5.82 10.55
C ASN A 121 -5.06 6.27 9.89
N TRP A 122 -5.11 7.46 9.31
CA TRP A 122 -3.95 8.10 8.68
C TRP A 122 -2.95 8.70 9.69
N GLY A 123 -3.15 8.50 10.99
CA GLY A 123 -2.33 9.09 12.06
C GLY A 123 -2.50 10.60 12.13
N ASP A 124 -1.43 11.30 12.47
CA ASP A 124 -1.41 12.77 12.61
C ASP A 124 -1.42 13.51 11.25
N GLY A 125 -1.69 12.80 10.17
CA GLY A 125 -1.64 13.33 8.80
C GLY A 125 -0.24 13.23 8.17
N PRO A 126 -0.07 13.79 6.97
CA PRO A 126 1.19 13.71 6.26
C PRO A 126 2.30 14.44 7.00
N ILE A 127 3.51 13.95 6.84
CA ILE A 127 4.70 14.63 7.33
C ILE A 127 4.81 15.96 6.59
N ALA A 128 4.77 17.06 7.32
CA ALA A 128 4.89 18.38 6.74
C ALA A 128 6.25 18.54 6.09
N GLN A 129 6.26 18.78 4.80
CA GLN A 129 7.39 19.08 3.94
C GLN A 129 8.77 18.67 4.50
N PRO A 130 9.25 17.47 4.14
CA PRO A 130 10.50 16.95 4.67
C PRO A 130 11.74 17.65 4.09
N PHE A 131 11.59 18.46 3.03
CA PHE A 131 12.71 19.14 2.36
C PHE A 131 12.64 20.65 2.50
N ALA A 132 13.83 21.30 2.38
CA ALA A 132 13.98 22.73 2.27
C ALA A 132 14.94 23.05 1.11
N PRO A 133 14.54 23.83 0.08
CA PRO A 133 13.23 24.46 -0.09
C PRO A 133 12.09 23.48 -0.37
N ALA A 134 10.85 23.92 -0.15
CA ALA A 134 9.68 23.18 -0.49
C ALA A 134 9.62 22.91 -2.01
N ILE A 135 9.45 21.64 -2.39
CA ILE A 135 9.21 21.25 -3.76
C ILE A 135 7.70 21.20 -3.98
N THR A 136 7.19 21.94 -4.95
CA THR A 136 5.75 22.03 -5.25
C THR A 136 5.40 21.54 -6.65
N GLY A 137 6.38 21.40 -7.53
CA GLY A 137 6.24 20.94 -8.90
C GLY A 137 6.47 19.43 -9.06
N LYS A 138 6.83 19.07 -10.27
CA LYS A 138 7.13 17.68 -10.64
C LYS A 138 8.13 17.03 -9.72
N GLN A 139 7.85 15.79 -9.35
CA GLN A 139 8.72 14.95 -8.56
C GLN A 139 8.77 13.54 -9.15
N LYS A 140 9.93 12.91 -9.05
CA LYS A 140 10.11 11.49 -9.30
C LYS A 140 10.76 10.87 -8.08
N ALA A 141 10.07 9.93 -7.45
CA ALA A 141 10.58 9.16 -6.33
C ALA A 141 10.87 7.73 -6.74
N ILE A 142 11.92 7.15 -6.17
CA ILE A 142 12.28 5.75 -6.37
C ILE A 142 12.94 5.19 -5.12
N ILE A 143 12.69 3.90 -4.85
CA ILE A 143 13.41 3.15 -3.83
C ILE A 143 14.68 2.59 -4.47
N PHE A 144 15.82 2.88 -3.86
CA PHE A 144 17.10 2.34 -4.27
C PHE A 144 18.03 2.18 -3.08
N ASP A 145 18.68 1.03 -2.95
CA ASP A 145 19.62 0.70 -1.87
C ASP A 145 19.10 1.08 -0.48
N ASN A 146 17.90 0.61 -0.14
CA ASN A 146 17.19 0.90 1.12
C ASN A 146 16.94 2.39 1.42
N ASN A 147 17.01 3.25 0.40
CA ASN A 147 16.67 4.66 0.51
C ASN A 147 15.53 5.01 -0.43
N ILE A 148 14.75 6.01 -0.05
CA ILE A 148 13.86 6.73 -0.94
C ILE A 148 14.65 7.90 -1.50
N LEU A 149 14.72 8.00 -2.82
CA LEU A 149 15.35 9.11 -3.55
C LEU A 149 14.27 9.94 -4.23
N VAL A 150 14.34 11.27 -4.12
CA VAL A 150 13.40 12.20 -4.76
C VAL A 150 14.16 13.20 -5.62
N TYR A 151 13.75 13.29 -6.88
CA TYR A 151 14.27 14.23 -7.89
C TYR A 151 13.18 15.23 -8.27
N SER A 152 13.56 16.46 -8.54
CA SER A 152 12.65 17.50 -9.01
C SER A 152 13.39 18.49 -9.92
N PRO A 153 12.74 18.99 -10.99
CA PRO A 153 13.31 20.06 -11.81
C PRO A 153 13.51 21.39 -11.04
N GLU A 154 12.87 21.54 -9.88
CA GLU A 154 13.02 22.71 -9.00
C GLU A 154 14.31 22.66 -8.15
N ALA A 155 15.03 21.52 -8.15
CA ALA A 155 16.22 21.33 -7.35
C ALA A 155 17.39 20.80 -8.19
N THR A 156 18.62 21.20 -7.83
CA THR A 156 19.85 20.68 -8.43
C THR A 156 20.46 19.52 -7.63
N ALA A 157 19.71 19.01 -6.68
CA ALA A 157 20.13 17.97 -5.75
C ALA A 157 19.07 16.85 -5.71
N VAL A 158 19.49 15.67 -5.29
CA VAL A 158 18.59 14.58 -4.90
C VAL A 158 18.38 14.64 -3.40
N TYR A 159 17.13 14.48 -2.99
CA TYR A 159 16.76 14.31 -1.59
C TYR A 159 16.64 12.84 -1.28
N SER A 160 17.21 12.41 -0.17
CA SER A 160 17.20 11.00 0.22
C SER A 160 16.86 10.79 1.70
N THR A 161 16.16 9.73 2.00
CA THR A 161 15.90 9.24 3.36
C THR A 161 15.99 7.73 3.39
N ALA A 162 16.35 7.15 4.54
CA ALA A 162 16.27 5.71 4.71
C ALA A 162 14.82 5.23 4.61
N LEU A 163 14.59 4.10 3.97
CA LEU A 163 13.25 3.51 3.81
C LEU A 163 12.54 3.28 5.16
N SER A 164 13.29 3.03 6.23
CA SER A 164 12.76 2.84 7.58
C SER A 164 12.44 4.13 8.33
N ASP A 165 12.84 5.29 7.81
CA ASP A 165 12.70 6.58 8.50
C ASP A 165 11.62 7.45 7.83
N GLY A 166 11.82 7.87 6.61
CA GLY A 166 10.90 8.74 5.87
C GLY A 166 10.77 10.18 6.40
N LYS A 167 11.44 10.51 7.49
CA LYS A 167 11.30 11.80 8.21
C LYS A 167 12.53 12.69 8.10
N HIS A 168 13.73 12.11 8.17
CA HIS A 168 14.98 12.84 8.11
C HIS A 168 15.56 12.73 6.71
N TRP A 169 15.59 13.84 6.01
CA TRP A 169 16.02 13.91 4.61
C TRP A 169 17.39 14.55 4.49
N ALA A 170 18.24 13.94 3.68
CA ALA A 170 19.54 14.47 3.30
C ALA A 170 19.49 14.99 1.86
N GLU A 171 20.11 16.13 1.63
CA GLU A 171 20.30 16.72 0.31
C GLU A 171 21.70 16.36 -0.20
N SER A 172 21.79 15.92 -1.45
CA SER A 172 23.07 15.58 -2.10
C SER A 172 23.11 16.17 -3.51
N PRO A 173 24.21 16.81 -3.91
CA PRO A 173 24.34 17.36 -5.26
C PRO A 173 24.33 16.25 -6.30
N ILE A 174 23.71 16.53 -7.45
CA ILE A 174 23.67 15.65 -8.62
C ILE A 174 24.75 16.09 -9.61
N SER A 175 25.41 15.12 -10.22
CA SER A 175 26.38 15.32 -11.30
C SER A 175 26.12 14.38 -12.48
N GLY A 176 26.48 14.82 -13.69
CA GLY A 176 26.42 14.00 -14.90
C GLY A 176 25.04 13.92 -15.58
N LEU A 177 23.96 14.45 -14.98
CA LEU A 177 22.70 14.67 -15.66
C LEU A 177 22.65 16.07 -16.30
N PRO A 178 22.04 16.21 -17.48
CA PRO A 178 21.85 17.54 -18.11
C PRO A 178 20.77 18.37 -17.39
N SER A 179 19.83 17.72 -16.73
CA SER A 179 18.74 18.31 -15.95
C SER A 179 18.21 17.30 -14.95
N THR A 180 17.57 17.78 -13.91
CA THR A 180 16.84 16.96 -12.90
C THR A 180 15.36 16.76 -13.24
N ASP A 181 14.91 17.31 -14.39
CA ASP A 181 13.57 17.04 -14.94
C ASP A 181 13.53 15.65 -15.60
N LEU A 182 13.34 14.61 -14.78
CA LEU A 182 13.34 13.24 -15.26
C LEU A 182 12.00 12.90 -15.92
N THR A 183 12.04 12.35 -17.13
CA THR A 183 10.88 11.75 -17.78
C THR A 183 10.56 10.41 -17.11
N SER A 184 11.58 9.59 -16.87
CA SER A 184 11.46 8.33 -16.16
C SER A 184 12.70 8.03 -15.31
N ILE A 185 12.52 7.22 -14.29
CA ILE A 185 13.58 6.61 -13.50
C ILE A 185 13.17 5.21 -13.09
N VAL A 186 14.06 4.24 -13.26
CA VAL A 186 13.81 2.83 -12.95
C VAL A 186 15.05 2.19 -12.33
N THR A 187 14.83 1.19 -11.48
CA THR A 187 15.91 0.31 -10.99
C THR A 187 15.95 -0.94 -11.84
N PHE A 188 17.10 -1.26 -12.38
CA PHE A 188 17.32 -2.48 -13.14
C PHE A 188 18.73 -3.01 -12.92
N LYS A 189 18.86 -4.32 -12.56
CA LYS A 189 20.16 -4.98 -12.28
C LYS A 189 21.06 -4.19 -11.33
N GLU A 190 20.50 -3.80 -10.18
CA GLU A 190 21.20 -3.04 -9.12
C GLU A 190 21.75 -1.66 -9.55
N MET A 191 21.25 -1.13 -10.65
CA MET A 191 21.57 0.21 -11.15
C MET A 191 20.29 1.01 -11.36
N LEU A 192 20.40 2.31 -11.21
CA LEU A 192 19.38 3.27 -11.63
C LEU A 192 19.60 3.64 -13.09
N TYR A 193 18.52 3.72 -13.84
CA TYR A 193 18.48 4.24 -15.19
C TYR A 193 17.41 5.33 -15.30
N ALA A 194 17.75 6.43 -15.97
CA ALA A 194 16.85 7.56 -16.12
C ALA A 194 16.87 8.13 -17.54
N THR A 195 15.73 8.65 -17.97
CA THR A 195 15.62 9.56 -19.12
C THR A 195 15.28 10.95 -18.62
N VAL A 196 15.78 11.96 -19.30
CA VAL A 196 15.65 13.37 -18.95
C VAL A 196 14.81 14.09 -19.99
N ASN A 197 13.89 14.92 -19.56
CA ASN A 197 13.02 15.68 -20.45
C ASN A 197 13.84 16.55 -21.43
N GLY A 198 13.51 16.44 -22.72
CA GLY A 198 14.22 17.13 -23.80
C GLY A 198 15.54 16.47 -24.24
N TYR A 199 15.87 15.29 -23.70
CA TYR A 199 17.06 14.52 -24.07
C TYR A 199 16.65 13.10 -24.48
N SER A 200 17.30 12.57 -25.53
CA SER A 200 16.98 11.27 -26.12
C SER A 200 17.92 10.14 -25.67
N LYS A 201 18.65 10.35 -24.58
CA LYS A 201 19.61 9.39 -24.01
C LYS A 201 19.14 8.81 -22.69
N VAL A 202 19.69 7.64 -22.37
CA VAL A 202 19.57 7.03 -21.05
C VAL A 202 20.83 7.33 -20.23
N TYR A 203 20.64 7.69 -18.98
CA TYR A 203 21.70 7.87 -17.99
C TYR A 203 21.62 6.76 -16.95
N SER A 204 22.75 6.33 -16.43
CA SER A 204 22.85 5.30 -15.39
C SER A 204 23.60 5.81 -14.17
N SER A 205 23.22 5.30 -12.99
CA SER A 205 23.87 5.60 -11.71
C SER A 205 23.83 4.40 -10.78
N SER A 206 24.88 4.22 -9.99
CA SER A 206 24.93 3.22 -8.91
C SER A 206 24.61 3.80 -7.52
N ASP A 207 24.43 5.13 -7.41
CA ASP A 207 24.25 5.82 -6.13
C ASP A 207 23.12 6.86 -6.15
N GLY A 208 22.53 7.10 -7.33
CA GLY A 208 21.49 8.12 -7.54
C GLY A 208 22.00 9.56 -7.53
N LYS A 209 23.32 9.78 -7.46
CA LYS A 209 23.95 11.11 -7.35
C LYS A 209 24.88 11.40 -8.52
N SER A 210 25.67 10.41 -8.88
CA SER A 210 26.65 10.47 -9.96
C SER A 210 26.14 9.68 -11.15
N TRP A 211 25.88 10.37 -12.26
CA TRP A 211 25.28 9.79 -13.46
C TRP A 211 26.24 9.79 -14.63
N THR A 212 26.13 8.80 -15.49
CA THR A 212 26.89 8.68 -16.73
C THR A 212 25.98 8.23 -17.87
N ASP A 213 26.34 8.54 -19.10
CA ASP A 213 25.64 8.01 -20.27
C ASP A 213 25.62 6.49 -20.22
N ALA A 214 24.48 5.89 -20.63
CA ALA A 214 24.29 4.46 -20.77
C ALA A 214 24.20 4.06 -22.26
N PRO A 215 25.33 4.00 -22.99
CA PRO A 215 25.33 3.86 -24.45
C PRO A 215 24.76 2.53 -24.95
N ALA A 216 24.70 1.51 -24.10
CA ALA A 216 24.07 0.23 -24.43
C ALA A 216 22.58 0.33 -24.79
N PHE A 217 21.92 1.41 -24.34
CA PHE A 217 20.52 1.68 -24.69
C PHE A 217 20.34 2.35 -26.05
N GLY A 218 21.43 2.84 -26.67
CA GLY A 218 21.38 3.62 -27.89
C GLY A 218 20.80 5.02 -27.68
N GLU A 219 20.54 5.73 -28.80
CA GLU A 219 19.90 7.04 -28.81
C GLU A 219 18.39 6.95 -29.07
N ASP A 220 17.73 8.09 -29.10
CA ASP A 220 16.30 8.26 -29.40
C ASP A 220 15.36 7.52 -28.43
N VAL A 221 15.78 7.34 -27.18
CA VAL A 221 14.94 6.81 -26.11
C VAL A 221 14.02 7.92 -25.60
N VAL A 222 12.72 7.68 -25.71
CA VAL A 222 11.66 8.58 -25.22
C VAL A 222 11.45 8.42 -23.72
N THR A 223 11.29 7.18 -23.27
CA THR A 223 11.06 6.86 -21.87
C THR A 223 11.41 5.40 -21.54
N LEU A 224 11.78 5.14 -20.32
CA LEU A 224 11.83 3.80 -19.74
C LEU A 224 10.50 3.54 -19.02
N ILE A 225 10.01 2.30 -19.08
CA ILE A 225 8.72 1.95 -18.49
C ILE A 225 8.94 1.18 -17.18
N ALA A 226 9.36 -0.06 -17.25
CA ALA A 226 9.58 -0.90 -16.08
C ALA A 226 10.46 -2.11 -16.39
N PRO A 227 11.18 -2.65 -15.42
CA PRO A 227 11.85 -3.94 -15.54
C PRO A 227 10.84 -5.07 -15.42
N ILE A 228 11.13 -6.18 -16.11
CA ILE A 228 10.43 -7.46 -15.97
C ILE A 228 11.42 -8.59 -16.16
N SER A 229 11.45 -9.55 -15.24
CA SER A 229 12.45 -10.61 -15.24
C SER A 229 13.88 -10.07 -15.41
N ASN A 230 14.52 -10.34 -16.54
CA ASN A 230 15.89 -9.91 -16.84
C ASN A 230 15.98 -8.80 -17.89
N ILE A 231 14.87 -8.22 -18.28
CA ILE A 231 14.81 -7.17 -19.29
C ILE A 231 14.16 -5.89 -18.73
N LEU A 232 14.48 -4.78 -19.35
CA LEU A 232 13.86 -3.47 -19.11
C LEU A 232 13.10 -3.07 -20.38
N THR A 233 11.89 -2.58 -20.19
CA THR A 233 11.03 -2.11 -21.29
C THR A 233 11.04 -0.60 -21.41
N GLY A 234 10.80 -0.07 -22.63
CA GLY A 234 10.72 1.36 -22.88
C GLY A 234 10.20 1.69 -24.27
N ILE A 235 10.23 2.97 -24.61
CA ILE A 235 9.80 3.53 -25.89
C ILE A 235 10.98 4.25 -26.54
N LYS A 236 11.16 4.00 -27.85
CA LYS A 236 12.15 4.70 -28.70
C LYS A 236 11.47 5.27 -29.93
N THR A 237 11.99 6.36 -30.45
CA THR A 237 11.65 6.87 -31.76
C THR A 237 12.62 6.31 -32.80
N LEU A 238 12.12 5.68 -33.84
CA LEU A 238 12.92 5.15 -34.94
C LEU A 238 12.52 5.80 -36.26
N LYS A 239 13.50 6.02 -37.11
CA LYS A 239 13.25 6.46 -38.51
C LYS A 239 12.91 5.27 -39.39
N GLU A 240 11.68 5.21 -39.86
CA GLU A 240 11.20 4.15 -40.71
C GLU A 240 10.78 4.70 -42.08
N THR A 241 10.95 3.91 -43.14
CA THR A 241 10.51 4.28 -44.47
C THR A 241 9.15 3.66 -44.73
N ASN A 242 8.15 4.49 -44.99
CA ASN A 242 6.80 4.05 -45.29
C ASN A 242 6.66 3.50 -46.74
N GLU A 243 5.49 2.98 -47.12
CA GLU A 243 5.19 2.43 -48.43
C GLU A 243 5.33 3.46 -49.56
N LYS A 244 5.30 4.75 -49.25
CA LYS A 244 5.49 5.84 -50.22
C LYS A 244 6.96 6.26 -50.35
N ASN A 245 7.88 5.54 -49.73
CA ASN A 245 9.30 5.83 -49.73
C ASN A 245 9.66 7.15 -48.99
N GLU A 246 8.79 7.58 -48.05
CA GLU A 246 9.01 8.73 -47.18
C GLU A 246 9.53 8.24 -45.83
N THR A 247 10.52 8.95 -45.27
CA THR A 247 11.02 8.61 -43.93
C THR A 247 10.21 9.35 -42.88
N GLU A 248 9.69 8.62 -41.92
CA GLU A 248 8.89 9.13 -40.83
C GLU A 248 9.45 8.65 -39.47
N ASP A 249 9.19 9.41 -38.45
CA ASP A 249 9.54 9.04 -37.07
C ASP A 249 8.41 8.17 -36.51
N VAL A 250 8.75 6.94 -36.09
CA VAL A 250 7.80 5.95 -35.56
C VAL A 250 8.21 5.56 -34.13
N GLU A 251 7.29 5.71 -33.19
CA GLU A 251 7.54 5.22 -31.83
C GLU A 251 7.33 3.71 -31.74
N ARG A 252 8.36 3.05 -31.21
CA ARG A 252 8.39 1.60 -30.99
C ARG A 252 8.62 1.27 -29.54
N PHE A 253 7.95 0.25 -29.05
CA PHE A 253 8.41 -0.41 -27.84
C PHE A 253 9.77 -1.04 -28.08
N PHE A 254 10.58 -1.07 -27.05
CA PHE A 254 11.83 -1.81 -27.04
C PHE A 254 12.01 -2.55 -25.73
N THR A 255 12.81 -3.60 -25.76
CA THR A 255 13.30 -4.32 -24.59
C THR A 255 14.82 -4.34 -24.63
N THR A 256 15.46 -4.34 -23.45
CA THR A 256 16.91 -4.46 -23.32
C THR A 256 17.26 -5.30 -22.11
N ASP A 257 18.33 -6.07 -22.25
CA ASP A 257 18.96 -6.78 -21.12
C ASP A 257 20.08 -5.94 -20.45
N GLY A 258 20.26 -4.69 -20.87
CA GLY A 258 21.30 -3.79 -20.41
C GLY A 258 22.60 -3.84 -21.22
N SER A 259 22.73 -4.79 -22.15
CA SER A 259 23.86 -4.88 -23.12
C SER A 259 23.42 -4.65 -24.57
N GLU A 260 22.26 -5.18 -24.92
CA GLU A 260 21.67 -5.06 -26.23
C GLU A 260 20.19 -4.67 -26.11
N TRP A 261 19.63 -4.03 -27.13
CA TRP A 261 18.21 -3.71 -27.18
C TRP A 261 17.56 -4.32 -28.43
N LYS A 262 16.26 -4.62 -28.29
CA LYS A 262 15.45 -5.19 -29.37
C LYS A 262 14.22 -4.33 -29.58
N VAL A 263 13.86 -4.12 -30.85
CA VAL A 263 12.62 -3.46 -31.24
C VAL A 263 11.45 -4.44 -31.04
N GLU A 264 10.42 -3.92 -30.46
CA GLU A 264 9.13 -4.60 -30.31
C GLU A 264 8.05 -3.93 -31.19
N GLY A 265 6.77 -4.09 -30.84
CA GLY A 265 5.64 -3.53 -31.59
C GLY A 265 5.63 -2.01 -31.69
N ILE A 266 4.79 -1.48 -32.60
CA ILE A 266 4.49 -0.05 -32.68
C ILE A 266 3.74 0.37 -31.41
N VAL A 267 4.07 1.56 -30.90
CA VAL A 267 3.35 2.12 -29.76
C VAL A 267 2.01 2.67 -30.24
N PRO A 268 0.87 2.13 -29.77
CA PRO A 268 -0.44 2.59 -30.19
C PRO A 268 -0.69 4.05 -29.80
N GLN A 269 -1.52 4.77 -30.54
CA GLN A 269 -1.82 6.18 -30.30
C GLN A 269 -2.42 6.42 -28.90
N ASN A 270 -3.24 5.49 -28.43
CA ASN A 270 -3.88 5.56 -27.10
C ASN A 270 -3.04 4.96 -25.96
N PHE A 271 -1.79 4.55 -26.22
CA PHE A 271 -0.84 4.21 -25.15
C PHE A 271 -0.38 5.50 -24.47
N PRO A 272 -0.27 5.54 -23.13
CA PRO A 272 0.18 6.74 -22.42
C PRO A 272 1.61 7.14 -22.80
N ARG A 273 1.85 8.44 -22.93
CA ARG A 273 3.18 9.03 -23.21
C ARG A 273 3.68 9.90 -22.07
N ASN A 274 2.74 10.49 -21.32
CA ASN A 274 3.05 11.41 -20.23
C ASN A 274 2.68 10.81 -18.88
N ASN A 275 3.49 11.10 -17.86
CA ASN A 275 3.27 10.67 -16.49
C ASN A 275 3.00 9.15 -16.40
N ILE A 276 3.83 8.38 -17.13
CA ILE A 276 3.72 6.92 -17.08
C ILE A 276 4.04 6.43 -15.67
N SER A 277 3.10 5.72 -15.09
CA SER A 277 3.24 4.99 -13.83
C SER A 277 3.09 3.50 -14.10
N ALA A 278 4.01 2.71 -13.59
CA ALA A 278 4.07 1.28 -13.82
C ALA A 278 4.19 0.51 -12.49
N THR A 279 3.58 -0.66 -12.46
CA THR A 279 3.78 -1.63 -11.38
C THR A 279 4.07 -3.00 -11.96
N THR A 280 4.88 -3.80 -11.25
CA THR A 280 5.17 -5.17 -11.62
C THR A 280 4.50 -6.11 -10.63
N PHE A 281 4.02 -7.23 -11.11
CA PHE A 281 3.34 -8.24 -10.29
C PHE A 281 3.48 -9.62 -10.93
N ASN A 282 3.25 -10.66 -10.14
CA ASN A 282 3.11 -12.01 -10.66
C ASN A 282 1.62 -12.33 -10.84
N ASN A 283 1.25 -12.87 -11.99
CA ASN A 283 -0.12 -13.34 -12.20
C ASN A 283 -0.40 -14.62 -11.38
N ALA A 284 -1.64 -15.12 -11.44
CA ALA A 284 -2.10 -16.28 -10.66
C ALA A 284 -1.28 -17.57 -10.85
N ILE A 285 -0.52 -17.67 -11.95
CA ILE A 285 0.37 -18.81 -12.24
C ILE A 285 1.85 -18.49 -12.02
N GLY A 286 2.15 -17.34 -11.39
CA GLY A 286 3.50 -16.95 -11.02
C GLY A 286 4.33 -16.34 -12.15
N VAL A 287 3.72 -15.97 -13.28
CA VAL A 287 4.42 -15.32 -14.40
C VAL A 287 4.50 -13.81 -14.14
N PRO A 288 5.69 -13.20 -14.26
CA PRO A 288 5.85 -11.75 -14.13
C PRO A 288 5.09 -10.98 -15.20
N ASN A 289 4.48 -9.87 -14.80
CA ASN A 289 3.75 -8.95 -15.66
C ASN A 289 4.06 -7.50 -15.28
N ILE A 290 3.90 -6.59 -16.22
CA ILE A 290 3.87 -5.15 -15.98
C ILE A 290 2.45 -4.65 -16.23
N MET A 291 1.98 -3.73 -15.40
CA MET A 291 0.79 -2.94 -15.65
C MET A 291 1.15 -1.45 -15.63
N VAL A 292 0.63 -0.71 -16.60
CA VAL A 292 0.95 0.71 -16.81
C VAL A 292 -0.32 1.54 -16.92
N VAL A 293 -0.27 2.73 -16.36
CA VAL A 293 -1.21 3.82 -16.62
C VAL A 293 -0.45 5.11 -16.91
N GLY A 294 -1.14 6.11 -17.42
CA GLY A 294 -0.57 7.43 -17.68
C GLY A 294 -1.51 8.27 -18.51
N ASN A 295 -1.04 9.43 -18.95
CA ASN A 295 -1.82 10.32 -19.79
C ASN A 295 -1.51 10.08 -21.28
N ILE A 296 -2.54 9.99 -22.09
CA ILE A 296 -2.42 10.04 -23.56
C ILE A 296 -2.14 11.47 -24.00
N VAL A 297 -1.48 11.63 -25.16
CA VAL A 297 -1.02 12.97 -25.62
C VAL A 297 -2.17 13.84 -26.08
N GLU A 298 -3.07 13.29 -26.86
CA GLU A 298 -4.19 14.01 -27.48
C GLU A 298 -5.51 13.31 -27.15
N PRO A 299 -6.04 13.49 -25.92
CA PRO A 299 -7.32 12.89 -25.56
C PRO A 299 -8.45 13.50 -26.39
N THR A 300 -9.32 12.66 -26.88
CA THR A 300 -10.56 13.04 -27.58
C THR A 300 -11.74 13.06 -26.59
N GLU A 301 -12.89 13.59 -27.02
CA GLU A 301 -14.12 13.53 -26.22
C GLU A 301 -14.59 12.10 -25.91
N ASN A 302 -14.09 11.11 -26.66
CA ASN A 302 -14.41 9.69 -26.45
C ASN A 302 -13.49 9.03 -25.40
N ASP A 303 -12.39 9.67 -25.06
CA ASP A 303 -11.43 9.15 -24.07
C ASP A 303 -11.89 9.53 -22.66
N THR A 304 -12.86 8.81 -22.14
CA THR A 304 -13.50 9.08 -20.85
C THR A 304 -12.95 8.23 -19.70
N ALA A 305 -11.98 7.36 -19.98
CA ALA A 305 -11.43 6.41 -19.02
C ALA A 305 -9.90 6.39 -19.00
N THR A 306 -9.34 6.15 -17.81
CA THR A 306 -7.93 5.78 -17.66
C THR A 306 -7.79 4.31 -17.99
N ILE A 307 -7.12 4.01 -19.12
CA ILE A 307 -6.89 2.64 -19.58
C ILE A 307 -5.56 2.12 -19.00
N ALA A 308 -5.64 0.98 -18.34
CA ALA A 308 -4.44 0.25 -17.96
C ALA A 308 -3.94 -0.58 -19.15
N TRP A 309 -2.62 -0.67 -19.30
CA TRP A 309 -1.96 -1.49 -20.30
C TRP A 309 -1.15 -2.58 -19.62
N GLY A 310 -1.28 -3.80 -20.12
CA GLY A 310 -0.55 -4.97 -19.61
C GLY A 310 0.56 -5.41 -20.56
N TYR A 311 1.65 -5.91 -19.99
CA TYR A 311 2.72 -6.55 -20.74
C TYR A 311 3.20 -7.80 -19.99
N MET A 312 3.42 -8.85 -20.72
CA MET A 312 4.09 -10.07 -20.26
C MET A 312 5.27 -10.34 -21.19
N GLU A 313 6.39 -10.74 -20.65
CA GLU A 313 7.61 -10.99 -21.44
C GLU A 313 7.34 -11.93 -22.63
N GLY A 314 7.77 -11.51 -23.80
CA GLY A 314 7.57 -12.24 -25.06
C GLY A 314 6.16 -12.13 -25.66
N GLN A 315 5.30 -11.28 -25.11
CA GLN A 315 3.99 -10.95 -25.66
C GLN A 315 3.96 -9.47 -26.09
N GLU A 316 2.90 -9.09 -26.80
CA GLU A 316 2.66 -7.69 -27.14
C GLU A 316 2.02 -6.93 -25.98
N TRP A 317 2.20 -5.61 -25.96
CA TRP A 317 1.46 -4.72 -25.08
C TRP A 317 -0.03 -4.74 -25.42
N ALA A 318 -0.88 -4.88 -24.44
CA ALA A 318 -2.32 -4.95 -24.60
C ALA A 318 -3.05 -3.93 -23.71
N ALA A 319 -4.01 -3.21 -24.30
CA ALA A 319 -4.93 -2.37 -23.56
C ALA A 319 -5.89 -3.26 -22.75
N LEU A 320 -5.96 -3.04 -21.44
CA LEU A 320 -6.87 -3.72 -20.53
C LEU A 320 -8.13 -2.85 -20.38
N SER A 321 -9.02 -2.96 -21.34
CA SER A 321 -10.26 -2.19 -21.36
C SER A 321 -11.48 -3.09 -21.40
N THR A 322 -12.60 -2.57 -20.93
CA THR A 322 -13.90 -3.23 -21.02
C THR A 322 -14.93 -2.26 -21.59
N GLU A 323 -15.87 -2.75 -22.35
CA GLU A 323 -17.04 -1.97 -22.77
C GLU A 323 -18.08 -1.81 -21.65
N SER A 324 -17.78 -2.31 -20.44
CA SER A 324 -18.67 -2.19 -19.29
C SER A 324 -18.58 -0.81 -18.64
N SER A 325 -19.58 -0.50 -17.81
CA SER A 325 -19.62 0.73 -17.00
C SER A 325 -18.62 0.72 -15.82
N TYR A 326 -17.82 -0.33 -15.67
CA TYR A 326 -16.86 -0.49 -14.58
C TYR A 326 -15.44 -0.12 -15.02
N THR A 327 -15.29 1.03 -15.67
CA THR A 327 -14.00 1.58 -16.04
C THR A 327 -13.51 2.57 -15.00
N CYS A 328 -12.17 2.72 -14.87
CA CYS A 328 -11.60 3.82 -14.12
C CYS A 328 -11.87 5.12 -14.90
N PRO A 329 -12.48 6.14 -14.29
CA PRO A 329 -12.67 7.44 -14.95
C PRO A 329 -11.35 8.02 -15.45
N MET A 330 -11.39 8.94 -16.39
CA MET A 330 -10.20 9.65 -16.84
C MET A 330 -9.62 10.44 -15.65
N LEU A 331 -8.42 10.06 -15.24
CA LEU A 331 -7.69 10.70 -14.15
C LEU A 331 -6.56 11.56 -14.72
N GLN A 332 -6.29 12.67 -14.06
CA GLN A 332 -5.12 13.48 -14.35
C GLN A 332 -3.92 12.90 -13.59
N ASP A 333 -2.82 12.69 -14.33
CA ASP A 333 -1.56 12.16 -13.81
C ASP A 333 -1.76 10.91 -12.93
N PRO A 334 -2.35 9.84 -13.50
CA PRO A 334 -2.68 8.66 -12.73
C PRO A 334 -1.43 7.93 -12.24
N SER A 335 -1.49 7.44 -11.03
CA SER A 335 -0.51 6.51 -10.45
C SER A 335 -1.14 5.15 -10.22
N ILE A 336 -0.38 4.09 -10.44
CA ILE A 336 -0.80 2.71 -10.20
C ILE A 336 0.13 2.01 -9.22
N MET A 337 -0.44 1.21 -8.35
CA MET A 337 0.30 0.28 -7.48
C MET A 337 -0.39 -1.07 -7.42
N TYR A 338 0.40 -2.11 -7.15
CA TYR A 338 -0.09 -3.45 -6.83
C TYR A 338 0.19 -3.72 -5.35
N TYR A 339 -0.86 -3.95 -4.57
CA TYR A 339 -0.76 -4.21 -3.14
C TYR A 339 -1.89 -5.13 -2.67
N GLY A 340 -1.57 -6.12 -1.82
CA GLY A 340 -2.55 -7.04 -1.26
C GLY A 340 -3.40 -7.74 -2.33
N ASP A 341 -2.76 -8.26 -3.38
CA ASP A 341 -3.39 -8.97 -4.49
C ASP A 341 -4.41 -8.15 -5.30
N ALA A 342 -4.26 -6.82 -5.29
CA ALA A 342 -5.09 -5.92 -6.08
C ALA A 342 -4.29 -4.73 -6.63
N PHE A 343 -4.81 -4.16 -7.70
CA PHE A 343 -4.32 -2.92 -8.28
C PHE A 343 -5.12 -1.75 -7.72
N TYR A 344 -4.44 -0.65 -7.50
CA TYR A 344 -5.04 0.62 -7.09
C TYR A 344 -4.56 1.72 -8.01
N ILE A 345 -5.48 2.54 -8.49
CA ILE A 345 -5.20 3.73 -9.30
C ILE A 345 -5.79 4.94 -8.59
N PHE A 346 -5.06 6.06 -8.63
CA PHE A 346 -5.54 7.36 -8.18
C PHE A 346 -4.91 8.48 -9.02
N GLY A 347 -5.61 9.60 -9.13
CA GLY A 347 -5.14 10.78 -9.84
C GLY A 347 -4.36 11.72 -8.91
N LYS A 348 -3.78 12.78 -9.47
CA LYS A 348 -2.98 13.77 -8.74
C LYS A 348 -3.78 14.55 -7.70
N ASP A 349 -5.10 14.53 -7.77
CA ASP A 349 -5.97 15.20 -6.81
C ASP A 349 -6.18 14.41 -5.51
N PHE A 350 -5.72 13.16 -5.44
CA PHE A 350 -5.84 12.26 -4.29
C PHE A 350 -7.26 12.13 -3.72
N LYS A 351 -8.29 12.31 -4.55
CA LYS A 351 -9.67 12.27 -4.07
C LYS A 351 -10.22 10.87 -3.92
N THR A 352 -9.94 10.02 -4.89
CA THR A 352 -10.55 8.70 -4.98
C THR A 352 -9.53 7.66 -5.40
N PHE A 353 -9.47 6.56 -4.68
CA PHE A 353 -8.81 5.34 -5.14
C PHE A 353 -9.79 4.49 -5.95
N TYR A 354 -9.28 3.92 -7.02
CA TYR A 354 -9.98 2.88 -7.78
C TYR A 354 -9.23 1.57 -7.61
N LYS A 355 -9.97 0.51 -7.31
CA LYS A 355 -9.43 -0.82 -7.07
C LYS A 355 -9.86 -1.79 -8.16
N SER A 356 -8.94 -2.65 -8.58
CA SER A 356 -9.20 -3.77 -9.48
C SER A 356 -8.39 -4.99 -9.07
N VAL A 357 -8.94 -6.18 -9.27
CA VAL A 357 -8.21 -7.44 -9.08
C VAL A 357 -7.60 -7.99 -10.37
N ASN A 358 -7.99 -7.42 -11.52
CA ASN A 358 -7.57 -7.91 -12.84
C ASN A 358 -7.09 -6.82 -13.80
N GLY A 359 -7.12 -5.55 -13.40
CA GLY A 359 -6.75 -4.41 -14.23
C GLY A 359 -7.79 -4.01 -15.28
N ILE A 360 -8.94 -4.68 -15.35
CA ILE A 360 -10.00 -4.46 -16.34
C ILE A 360 -11.22 -3.80 -15.72
N VAL A 361 -11.74 -4.39 -14.64
CA VAL A 361 -12.90 -3.89 -13.91
C VAL A 361 -12.43 -3.08 -12.72
N TRP A 362 -12.82 -1.82 -12.68
CA TRP A 362 -12.42 -0.88 -11.64
C TRP A 362 -13.62 -0.39 -10.83
N ASN A 363 -13.46 -0.37 -9.53
CA ASN A 363 -14.47 0.15 -8.61
C ASN A 363 -13.83 1.18 -7.70
N ALA A 364 -14.53 2.28 -7.45
CA ALA A 364 -14.12 3.20 -6.39
C ALA A 364 -14.08 2.45 -5.05
N VAL A 365 -13.05 2.67 -4.26
CA VAL A 365 -13.00 2.14 -2.89
C VAL A 365 -14.02 2.87 -2.02
N GLU A 366 -14.43 2.23 -0.92
CA GLU A 366 -15.34 2.85 0.04
C GLU A 366 -14.70 4.11 0.65
N SER A 367 -15.52 5.10 0.98
CA SER A 367 -15.07 6.42 1.45
C SER A 367 -14.17 6.35 2.69
N MET A 368 -14.37 5.34 3.54
CA MET A 368 -13.55 5.12 4.74
C MET A 368 -12.09 4.74 4.46
N PHE A 369 -11.78 4.28 3.24
CA PHE A 369 -10.42 3.90 2.81
C PHE A 369 -9.77 4.93 1.88
N MET A 370 -10.46 6.02 1.60
CA MET A 370 -9.92 7.11 0.78
C MET A 370 -8.95 7.97 1.58
N PHE A 371 -8.20 8.80 0.89
CA PHE A 371 -7.42 9.85 1.53
C PHE A 371 -8.34 10.72 2.38
N PRO A 372 -7.87 11.18 3.57
CA PRO A 372 -8.65 12.07 4.40
C PRO A 372 -8.98 13.36 3.63
N GLU A 373 -10.25 13.75 3.66
CA GLU A 373 -10.65 15.06 3.14
C GLU A 373 -9.83 16.14 3.84
N GLN A 374 -9.33 17.09 3.05
CA GLN A 374 -8.76 18.30 3.63
C GLN A 374 -9.83 18.95 4.48
N ALA A 375 -9.60 19.03 5.78
CA ALA A 375 -10.36 19.96 6.59
C ALA A 375 -10.17 21.35 5.98
N ALA A 376 -11.25 21.92 5.45
CA ALA A 376 -11.30 23.24 4.84
C ALA A 376 -11.10 24.34 5.90
N SER A 377 -10.06 24.26 6.72
CA SER A 377 -9.70 25.31 7.65
C SER A 377 -8.61 26.16 7.01
N GLU A 378 -9.02 27.29 6.57
CA GLU A 378 -8.19 28.33 5.95
C GLU A 378 -7.06 28.88 6.86
N SER A 379 -6.86 28.34 8.05
CA SER A 379 -5.98 28.99 9.03
C SER A 379 -4.88 28.15 9.63
N SER A 380 -4.71 26.87 9.29
CA SER A 380 -3.61 26.14 9.90
C SER A 380 -2.45 25.95 8.93
N ALA A 381 -1.38 26.65 9.21
CA ALA A 381 -0.04 26.42 8.65
C ALA A 381 0.54 25.07 9.10
N THR A 382 -0.25 24.20 9.68
CA THR A 382 0.15 22.92 10.21
C THR A 382 -0.64 21.80 9.52
N GLY A 383 0.03 21.09 8.59
CA GLY A 383 -0.16 19.69 8.40
C GLY A 383 -1.52 19.19 7.91
N GLY A 384 -2.11 19.80 6.90
CA GLY A 384 -3.08 19.11 6.05
C GLY A 384 -2.42 18.63 4.77
N PHE A 385 -3.07 17.76 4.00
CA PHE A 385 -2.66 17.40 2.63
C PHE A 385 -2.75 18.61 1.68
N ARG A 386 -2.36 19.79 2.14
CA ARG A 386 -2.31 21.00 1.33
C ARG A 386 -1.14 20.90 0.36
N GLY A 387 -1.41 21.26 -0.89
CA GLY A 387 -0.39 21.30 -1.93
C GLY A 387 -0.31 20.04 -2.78
N TRP A 388 -1.29 19.16 -2.69
CA TRP A 388 -1.43 18.04 -3.60
C TRP A 388 -1.86 18.45 -5.03
N GLU A 389 -1.94 19.75 -5.29
CA GLU A 389 -2.06 20.29 -6.65
C GLU A 389 -0.73 20.21 -7.41
N SER A 390 0.36 19.88 -6.74
CA SER A 390 1.67 19.66 -7.34
C SER A 390 1.79 18.23 -7.89
N ASP A 391 2.59 18.07 -8.94
CA ASP A 391 2.99 16.75 -9.41
C ASP A 391 3.72 16.01 -8.29
N TYR A 392 3.33 14.79 -8.00
CA TYR A 392 3.89 13.97 -6.94
C TYR A 392 4.44 12.66 -7.50
N SER A 393 5.23 11.98 -6.69
CA SER A 393 5.66 10.61 -6.95
C SER A 393 5.26 9.71 -5.81
N MET A 394 4.79 8.54 -6.15
CA MET A 394 4.50 7.49 -5.19
C MET A 394 5.58 6.41 -5.26
N VAL A 395 5.96 5.93 -4.09
CA VAL A 395 6.88 4.82 -3.93
C VAL A 395 6.19 3.77 -3.06
N VAL A 396 6.16 2.52 -3.51
CA VAL A 396 5.51 1.39 -2.83
C VAL A 396 6.55 0.34 -2.49
#